data_ac8a2d8a9d575ab2abeafb7512c3b46c
#
_entry.id   ac8a2d8a9d575ab2abeafb7512c3b46c
#
_cell.length_a   1.000
_cell.length_b   1.000
_cell.length_c   1.000
_cell.angle_alpha   90.00
_cell.angle_beta   90.00
_cell.angle_gamma   90.00
#
_symmetry.space_group_name_H-M   'P 1'
#
loop_
_entity.id
_entity.type
_entity.pdbx_description
1 polymer ?
#
loop_
_entity_poly.entity_id
_entity_poly.type
_entity_poly.pdbx_seq_one_letter_code
_entity_poly.pdbx_strand_id
1 'polypeptide(L)'
;MNAFWESVASNVIGTFVGAGLALLTSFFVVRHGETRDDLRLLQGLIDRLYRSRALRSHQVELPFDSPEARENERRSTKSVLATRDRIAFTSDELSGHSDAFDELDRMHVACLRYLNDVQEDPSHYIAGLLTLRGELEPEVERLCARYRALQYREIGAAEVKHHVSVARPLV
;
A
#
# COMPACT_ATOMS: atom_id res chain seq x y z
N MET A 1 -52.87 27.69 -31.03
CA MET A 1 -52.35 27.96 -29.68
C MET A 1 -51.61 26.73 -29.05
N ASN A 2 -51.84 25.52 -29.56
CA ASN A 2 -51.26 24.27 -29.00
C ASN A 2 -49.79 24.02 -29.42
N ALA A 3 -49.38 24.38 -30.64
CA ALA A 3 -48.01 24.13 -31.15
C ALA A 3 -46.91 24.88 -30.38
N PHE A 4 -47.20 26.04 -29.82
CA PHE A 4 -46.25 26.79 -29.00
C PHE A 4 -45.93 26.07 -27.68
N TRP A 5 -46.93 25.52 -26.99
CA TRP A 5 -46.76 24.80 -25.75
C TRP A 5 -46.08 23.45 -25.94
N GLU A 6 -46.32 22.76 -27.04
CA GLU A 6 -45.60 21.50 -27.39
C GLU A 6 -44.11 21.74 -27.63
N SER A 7 -43.76 22.83 -28.34
CA SER A 7 -42.35 23.19 -28.57
C SER A 7 -41.64 23.60 -27.28
N VAL A 8 -42.26 24.33 -26.38
CA VAL A 8 -41.70 24.71 -25.08
C VAL A 8 -41.53 23.50 -24.20
N ALA A 9 -42.52 22.63 -24.12
CA ALA A 9 -42.42 21.40 -23.32
C ALA A 9 -41.30 20.46 -23.81
N SER A 10 -41.17 20.28 -25.12
CA SER A 10 -40.12 19.46 -25.73
C SER A 10 -38.71 20.01 -25.42
N ASN A 11 -38.50 21.32 -25.53
CA ASN A 11 -37.22 21.95 -25.23
C ASN A 11 -36.84 21.87 -23.73
N VAL A 12 -37.82 22.05 -22.84
CA VAL A 12 -37.60 21.95 -21.39
C VAL A 12 -37.23 20.51 -21.02
N ILE A 13 -37.96 19.51 -21.51
CA ILE A 13 -37.65 18.09 -21.25
C ILE A 13 -36.27 17.72 -21.80
N GLY A 14 -35.92 18.16 -23.01
CA GLY A 14 -34.62 17.91 -23.63
C GLY A 14 -33.45 18.48 -22.79
N THR A 15 -33.64 19.70 -22.23
CA THR A 15 -32.66 20.35 -21.39
C THR A 15 -32.44 19.60 -20.06
N PHE A 16 -33.53 19.16 -19.42
CA PHE A 16 -33.43 18.40 -18.17
C PHE A 16 -32.81 17.01 -18.36
N VAL A 17 -33.15 16.32 -19.42
CA VAL A 17 -32.57 15.02 -19.79
C VAL A 17 -31.07 15.18 -20.09
N GLY A 18 -30.70 16.19 -20.87
CA GLY A 18 -29.29 16.48 -21.20
C GLY A 18 -28.45 16.83 -19.95
N ALA A 19 -28.98 17.71 -19.10
CA ALA A 19 -28.32 18.05 -17.84
C ALA A 19 -28.18 16.85 -16.89
N GLY A 20 -29.19 16.01 -16.77
CA GLY A 20 -29.20 14.79 -15.97
C GLY A 20 -28.14 13.77 -16.46
N LEU A 21 -28.07 13.55 -17.78
CA LEU A 21 -27.07 12.69 -18.40
C LEU A 21 -25.65 13.23 -18.21
N ALA A 22 -25.42 14.53 -18.34
CA ALA A 22 -24.12 15.16 -18.12
C ALA A 22 -23.64 15.01 -16.67
N LEU A 23 -24.54 15.21 -15.69
CA LEU A 23 -24.23 15.01 -14.27
C LEU A 23 -23.92 13.55 -13.95
N LEU A 24 -24.69 12.60 -14.45
CA LEU A 24 -24.43 11.17 -14.27
C LEU A 24 -23.09 10.77 -14.89
N THR A 25 -22.80 11.22 -16.11
CA THR A 25 -21.54 10.91 -16.79
C THR A 25 -20.36 11.50 -16.02
N SER A 26 -20.46 12.76 -15.56
CA SER A 26 -19.42 13.39 -14.75
C SER A 26 -19.21 12.64 -13.44
N PHE A 27 -20.27 12.25 -12.75
CA PHE A 27 -20.18 11.47 -11.52
C PHE A 27 -19.50 10.10 -11.73
N PHE A 28 -19.85 9.39 -12.80
CA PHE A 28 -19.23 8.12 -13.15
C PHE A 28 -17.75 8.26 -13.53
N VAL A 29 -17.39 9.31 -14.29
CA VAL A 29 -16.00 9.57 -14.71
C VAL A 29 -15.12 9.91 -13.50
N VAL A 30 -15.59 10.78 -12.60
CA VAL A 30 -14.86 11.15 -11.37
C VAL A 30 -14.68 9.92 -10.49
N ARG A 31 -15.75 9.18 -10.19
CA ARG A 31 -15.69 7.98 -9.34
C ARG A 31 -14.80 6.87 -9.91
N HIS A 32 -14.76 6.69 -11.24
CA HIS A 32 -13.86 5.71 -11.88
C HIS A 32 -12.39 6.17 -11.91
N GLY A 33 -12.17 7.47 -12.01
CA GLY A 33 -10.83 8.05 -11.93
C GLY A 33 -10.20 7.86 -10.54
N GLU A 34 -10.91 8.23 -9.49
CA GLU A 34 -10.50 8.07 -8.10
C GLU A 34 -10.14 6.61 -7.78
N THR A 35 -10.99 5.66 -8.17
CA THR A 35 -10.74 4.23 -7.94
C THR A 35 -9.45 3.72 -8.63
N ARG A 36 -9.09 4.25 -9.80
CA ARG A 36 -7.86 3.83 -10.50
C ARG A 36 -6.60 4.35 -9.84
N ASP A 37 -6.63 5.56 -9.34
CA ASP A 37 -5.49 6.17 -8.66
C ASP A 37 -5.31 5.55 -7.28
N ASP A 38 -6.38 5.26 -6.54
CA ASP A 38 -6.37 4.48 -5.31
C ASP A 38 -5.72 3.10 -5.52
N LEU A 39 -6.11 2.37 -6.58
CA LEU A 39 -5.52 1.07 -6.91
C LEU A 39 -4.03 1.15 -7.21
N ARG A 40 -3.56 2.20 -7.87
CA ARG A 40 -2.12 2.42 -8.13
C ARG A 40 -1.34 2.69 -6.84
N LEU A 41 -1.91 3.49 -5.92
CA LEU A 41 -1.31 3.78 -4.63
C LEU A 41 -1.20 2.51 -3.78
N LEU A 42 -2.28 1.74 -3.67
CA LEU A 42 -2.32 0.47 -2.94
C LEU A 42 -1.36 -0.57 -3.55
N GLN A 43 -1.34 -0.72 -4.88
CA GLN A 43 -0.39 -1.63 -5.54
C GLN A 43 1.06 -1.19 -5.30
N GLY A 44 1.33 0.11 -5.35
CA GLY A 44 2.65 0.67 -5.04
C GLY A 44 3.10 0.39 -3.60
N LEU A 45 2.17 0.39 -2.64
CA LEU A 45 2.42 0.00 -1.26
C LEU A 45 2.75 -1.50 -1.16
N ILE A 46 1.93 -2.37 -1.76
CA ILE A 46 2.17 -3.83 -1.79
C ILE A 46 3.52 -4.15 -2.40
N ASP A 47 3.88 -3.51 -3.52
CA ASP A 47 5.18 -3.67 -4.17
C ASP A 47 6.35 -3.19 -3.31
N ARG A 48 6.13 -2.20 -2.45
CA ARG A 48 7.13 -1.73 -1.49
C ARG A 48 7.34 -2.74 -0.38
N LEU A 49 6.25 -3.29 0.18
CA LEU A 49 6.29 -4.33 1.21
C LEU A 49 7.00 -5.59 0.69
N TYR A 50 6.66 -6.04 -0.52
CA TYR A 50 7.33 -7.15 -1.20
C TYR A 50 8.84 -6.95 -1.29
N ARG A 51 9.30 -5.73 -1.59
CA ARG A 51 10.73 -5.39 -1.70
C ARG A 51 11.42 -5.08 -0.39
N SER A 52 10.69 -5.01 0.72
CA SER A 52 11.25 -4.66 2.02
C SER A 52 12.22 -5.73 2.52
N ARG A 53 13.51 -5.37 2.63
CA ARG A 53 14.55 -6.28 3.12
C ARG A 53 14.38 -6.62 4.59
N ALA A 54 13.88 -5.68 5.40
CA ALA A 54 13.66 -5.88 6.82
C ALA A 54 12.62 -6.96 7.11
N LEU A 55 11.64 -7.13 6.22
CA LEU A 55 10.52 -8.06 6.40
C LEU A 55 10.78 -9.45 5.77
N ARG A 56 12.03 -9.80 5.43
CA ARG A 56 12.38 -11.12 4.90
C ARG A 56 12.32 -12.18 5.98
N SER A 57 11.83 -13.37 5.61
CA SER A 57 11.72 -14.51 6.50
C SER A 57 13.07 -15.15 6.91
N HIS A 58 14.18 -14.77 6.24
CA HIS A 58 15.49 -15.39 6.40
C HIS A 58 16.49 -14.38 6.98
N GLN A 59 16.18 -13.84 8.15
CA GLN A 59 17.19 -13.09 8.90
C GLN A 59 17.98 -14.06 9.76
N VAL A 60 19.31 -14.05 9.60
CA VAL A 60 20.21 -14.86 10.43
C VAL A 60 20.24 -14.25 11.83
N GLU A 61 19.94 -15.05 12.84
CA GLU A 61 20.12 -14.65 14.22
C GLU A 61 21.62 -14.50 14.50
N LEU A 62 22.04 -13.27 14.67
CA LEU A 62 23.38 -12.93 15.13
C LEU A 62 23.32 -12.64 16.62
N PRO A 63 24.41 -12.98 17.41
CA PRO A 63 24.49 -12.53 18.79
C PRO A 63 24.32 -11.01 18.84
N PHE A 64 23.38 -10.52 19.65
CA PHE A 64 23.03 -9.09 19.69
C PHE A 64 24.23 -8.18 20.06
N ASP A 65 25.21 -8.71 20.81
CA ASP A 65 26.39 -7.95 21.17
C ASP A 65 27.37 -7.70 20.00
N SER A 66 27.13 -8.32 18.84
CA SER A 66 27.98 -8.09 17.67
C SER A 66 27.72 -6.73 17.04
N PRO A 67 28.75 -6.05 16.52
CA PRO A 67 28.57 -4.80 15.78
C PRO A 67 27.63 -4.94 14.56
N GLU A 68 27.66 -6.13 13.90
CA GLU A 68 26.82 -6.44 12.76
C GLU A 68 25.33 -6.53 13.16
N ALA A 69 25.02 -7.12 14.32
CA ALA A 69 23.65 -7.20 14.81
C ALA A 69 23.05 -5.81 15.07
N ARG A 70 23.83 -4.92 15.71
CA ARG A 70 23.40 -3.54 15.96
C ARG A 70 23.19 -2.75 14.67
N GLU A 71 24.05 -2.94 13.68
CA GLU A 71 23.88 -2.29 12.38
C GLU A 71 22.68 -2.86 11.62
N ASN A 72 22.41 -4.17 11.72
CA ASN A 72 21.23 -4.81 11.13
C ASN A 72 19.94 -4.33 11.80
N GLU A 73 19.89 -4.23 13.13
CA GLU A 73 18.80 -3.64 13.89
C GLU A 73 18.51 -2.21 13.39
N ARG A 74 19.53 -1.36 13.34
CA ARG A 74 19.40 0.02 12.89
C ARG A 74 18.88 0.14 11.46
N ARG A 75 19.34 -0.72 10.54
CA ARG A 75 18.85 -0.76 9.15
C ARG A 75 17.42 -1.24 9.08
N SER A 76 17.06 -2.23 9.88
CA SER A 76 15.71 -2.78 9.96
C SER A 76 14.74 -1.74 10.49
N THR A 77 15.07 -1.07 11.59
CA THR A 77 14.28 0.01 12.18
C THR A 77 14.06 1.15 11.19
N LYS A 78 15.11 1.57 10.47
CA LYS A 78 14.97 2.55 9.37
C LYS A 78 14.02 2.07 8.27
N SER A 79 14.09 0.81 7.90
CA SER A 79 13.23 0.23 6.86
C SER A 79 11.77 0.18 7.30
N VAL A 80 11.51 -0.18 8.57
CA VAL A 80 10.14 -0.18 9.12
C VAL A 80 9.59 1.24 9.24
N LEU A 81 10.42 2.20 9.66
CA LEU A 81 10.04 3.61 9.69
C LEU A 81 9.62 4.10 8.30
N ALA A 82 10.42 3.82 7.27
CA ALA A 82 10.08 4.16 5.88
C ALA A 82 8.82 3.43 5.37
N THR A 83 8.53 2.23 5.87
CA THR A 83 7.30 1.49 5.58
C THR A 83 6.10 2.17 6.23
N ARG A 84 6.19 2.53 7.51
CA ARG A 84 5.17 3.28 8.24
C ARG A 84 4.83 4.59 7.52
N ASP A 85 5.86 5.37 7.16
CA ASP A 85 5.66 6.65 6.47
C ASP A 85 5.00 6.46 5.10
N ARG A 86 5.31 5.36 4.41
CA ARG A 86 4.64 5.04 3.14
C ARG A 86 3.19 4.63 3.34
N ILE A 87 2.86 3.90 4.40
CA ILE A 87 1.47 3.55 4.74
C ILE A 87 0.69 4.84 5.04
N ALA A 88 1.22 5.73 5.89
CA ALA A 88 0.60 7.02 6.21
C ALA A 88 0.39 7.85 4.93
N PHE A 89 1.41 8.02 4.10
CA PHE A 89 1.29 8.73 2.82
C PHE A 89 0.22 8.11 1.93
N THR A 90 0.16 6.77 1.83
CA THR A 90 -0.85 6.11 1.02
C THR A 90 -2.25 6.38 1.56
N SER A 91 -2.43 6.35 2.88
CA SER A 91 -3.71 6.68 3.55
C SER A 91 -4.14 8.12 3.27
N ASP A 92 -3.22 9.08 3.33
CA ASP A 92 -3.51 10.50 3.11
C ASP A 92 -3.89 10.81 1.66
N GLU A 93 -3.33 10.07 0.69
CA GLU A 93 -3.57 10.27 -0.74
C GLU A 93 -4.79 9.50 -1.28
N LEU A 94 -5.35 8.56 -0.50
CA LEU A 94 -6.55 7.84 -0.90
C LEU A 94 -7.76 8.77 -0.93
N SER A 95 -8.67 8.48 -1.86
CA SER A 95 -9.97 9.17 -1.88
C SER A 95 -10.72 8.97 -0.55
N GLY A 96 -11.40 10.00 -0.06
CA GLY A 96 -12.12 9.95 1.21
C GLY A 96 -13.25 8.90 1.30
N HIS A 97 -13.48 8.15 0.21
CA HIS A 97 -14.46 7.07 0.11
C HIS A 97 -13.80 5.68 -0.04
N SER A 98 -12.49 5.60 0.16
CA SER A 98 -11.77 4.32 0.06
C SER A 98 -12.09 3.42 1.24
N ASP A 99 -12.44 2.16 0.95
CA ASP A 99 -12.68 1.14 1.99
C ASP A 99 -11.36 0.54 2.52
N ALA A 100 -10.20 1.09 2.14
CA ALA A 100 -8.88 0.56 2.53
C ALA A 100 -8.33 1.18 3.82
N PHE A 101 -8.98 2.21 4.37
CA PHE A 101 -8.48 2.94 5.53
C PHE A 101 -8.28 2.05 6.75
N ASP A 102 -9.20 1.12 7.03
CA ASP A 102 -9.12 0.24 8.18
C ASP A 102 -7.90 -0.70 8.12
N GLU A 103 -7.59 -1.24 6.92
CA GLU A 103 -6.42 -2.09 6.71
C GLU A 103 -5.13 -1.28 6.85
N LEU A 104 -5.09 -0.07 6.28
CA LEU A 104 -3.92 0.81 6.37
C LEU A 104 -3.68 1.29 7.80
N ASP A 105 -4.71 1.61 8.57
CA ASP A 105 -4.59 2.00 9.98
C ASP A 105 -4.02 0.84 10.81
N ARG A 106 -4.53 -0.40 10.64
CA ARG A 106 -3.98 -1.57 11.33
C ARG A 106 -2.52 -1.81 10.97
N MET A 107 -2.15 -1.67 9.68
CA MET A 107 -0.75 -1.78 9.24
C MET A 107 0.13 -0.68 9.86
N HIS A 108 -0.38 0.55 9.95
CA HIS A 108 0.31 1.67 10.58
C HIS A 108 0.56 1.40 12.07
N VAL A 109 -0.47 0.96 12.80
CA VAL A 109 -0.39 0.62 14.23
C VAL A 109 0.60 -0.53 14.47
N ALA A 110 0.62 -1.55 13.61
CA ALA A 110 1.59 -2.64 13.68
C ALA A 110 3.04 -2.13 13.57
N CYS A 111 3.30 -1.23 12.62
CA CYS A 111 4.61 -0.61 12.49
C CYS A 111 5.01 0.22 13.73
N LEU A 112 4.08 0.99 14.29
CA LEU A 112 4.33 1.77 15.51
C LEU A 112 4.66 0.87 16.70
N ARG A 113 3.91 -0.23 16.87
CA ARG A 113 4.16 -1.20 17.94
C ARG A 113 5.59 -1.75 17.84
N TYR A 114 5.99 -2.25 16.67
CA TYR A 114 7.34 -2.72 16.45
C TYR A 114 8.40 -1.67 16.81
N LEU A 115 8.22 -0.41 16.37
CA LEU A 115 9.17 0.66 16.63
C LEU A 115 9.30 0.97 18.13
N ASN A 116 8.22 0.93 18.88
CA ASN A 116 8.22 1.11 20.32
C ASN A 116 8.90 -0.07 21.03
N ASP A 117 8.55 -1.32 20.67
CA ASP A 117 9.11 -2.52 21.27
C ASP A 117 10.62 -2.58 21.08
N VAL A 118 11.13 -2.27 19.88
CA VAL A 118 12.58 -2.23 19.60
C VAL A 118 13.27 -1.06 20.30
N GLN A 119 12.58 0.05 20.52
CA GLN A 119 13.14 1.16 21.30
C GLN A 119 13.30 0.78 22.77
N GLU A 120 12.37 -0.01 23.32
CA GLU A 120 12.44 -0.51 24.71
C GLU A 120 13.46 -1.64 24.86
N ASP A 121 13.47 -2.60 23.95
CA ASP A 121 14.41 -3.72 23.92
C ASP A 121 14.91 -4.05 22.51
N PRO A 122 16.03 -3.45 22.10
CA PRO A 122 16.63 -3.70 20.78
C PRO A 122 17.06 -5.15 20.54
N SER A 123 17.24 -5.96 21.59
CA SER A 123 17.71 -7.36 21.44
C SER A 123 16.68 -8.25 20.74
N HIS A 124 15.39 -7.89 20.83
CA HIS A 124 14.28 -8.64 20.25
C HIS A 124 13.86 -8.17 18.83
N TYR A 125 14.70 -7.36 18.15
CA TYR A 125 14.31 -6.78 16.85
C TYR A 125 13.94 -7.82 15.79
N ILE A 126 14.61 -9.00 15.78
CA ILE A 126 14.29 -10.08 14.81
C ILE A 126 12.92 -10.67 15.09
N ALA A 127 12.65 -11.03 16.35
CA ALA A 127 11.34 -11.54 16.76
C ALA A 127 10.23 -10.53 16.48
N GLY A 128 10.49 -9.25 16.76
CA GLY A 128 9.58 -8.14 16.44
C GLY A 128 9.30 -8.01 14.94
N LEU A 129 10.32 -8.19 14.07
CA LEU A 129 10.12 -8.17 12.60
C LEU A 129 9.27 -9.34 12.12
N LEU A 130 9.44 -10.54 12.69
CA LEU A 130 8.60 -11.69 12.34
C LEU A 130 7.16 -11.47 12.78
N THR A 131 6.94 -10.91 13.97
CA THR A 131 5.61 -10.53 14.45
C THR A 131 4.99 -9.46 13.56
N LEU A 132 5.72 -8.39 13.24
CA LEU A 132 5.27 -7.34 12.34
C LEU A 132 4.86 -7.88 10.98
N ARG A 133 5.68 -8.77 10.40
CA ARG A 133 5.33 -9.42 9.14
C ARG A 133 4.02 -10.20 9.24
N GLY A 134 3.87 -11.00 10.31
CA GLY A 134 2.64 -11.77 10.57
C GLY A 134 1.39 -10.89 10.77
N GLU A 135 1.55 -9.64 11.23
CA GLU A 135 0.47 -8.66 11.33
C GLU A 135 0.17 -7.95 10.00
N LEU A 136 1.19 -7.68 9.18
CA LEU A 136 1.01 -6.99 7.89
C LEU A 136 0.43 -7.91 6.80
N GLU A 137 0.79 -9.18 6.78
CA GLU A 137 0.42 -10.13 5.72
C GLU A 137 -1.10 -10.30 5.60
N PRO A 138 -1.88 -10.51 6.69
CA PRO A 138 -3.33 -10.59 6.61
C PRO A 138 -4.00 -9.31 6.10
N GLU A 139 -3.42 -8.14 6.38
CA GLU A 139 -3.97 -6.87 5.90
C GLU A 139 -3.78 -6.73 4.39
N VAL A 140 -2.61 -7.12 3.86
CA VAL A 140 -2.37 -7.16 2.41
C VAL A 140 -3.31 -8.16 1.73
N GLU A 141 -3.55 -9.32 2.33
CA GLU A 141 -4.51 -10.30 1.82
C GLU A 141 -5.94 -9.73 1.77
N ARG A 142 -6.38 -9.02 2.82
CA ARG A 142 -7.69 -8.35 2.86
C ARG A 142 -7.82 -7.28 1.79
N LEU A 143 -6.79 -6.45 1.58
CA LEU A 143 -6.75 -5.47 0.50
C LEU A 143 -6.90 -6.15 -0.86
N CYS A 144 -6.15 -7.22 -1.11
CA CYS A 144 -6.24 -7.97 -2.38
C CYS A 144 -7.59 -8.69 -2.55
N ALA A 145 -8.19 -9.19 -1.48
CA ALA A 145 -9.52 -9.81 -1.52
C ALA A 145 -10.62 -8.77 -1.83
N ARG A 146 -10.50 -7.55 -1.28
CA ARG A 146 -11.44 -6.45 -1.51
C ARG A 146 -11.29 -5.83 -2.90
N TYR A 147 -10.06 -5.62 -3.32
CA TYR A 147 -9.73 -4.99 -4.60
C TYR A 147 -9.13 -6.02 -5.57
N ARG A 148 -9.99 -6.72 -6.33
CA ARG A 148 -9.59 -7.79 -7.26
C ARG A 148 -8.55 -7.39 -8.33
N ALA A 149 -8.34 -6.11 -8.54
CA ALA A 149 -7.33 -5.59 -9.46
C ALA A 149 -5.93 -5.55 -8.83
N LEU A 150 -5.79 -5.68 -7.50
CA LEU A 150 -4.52 -5.74 -6.82
C LEU A 150 -3.88 -7.13 -6.98
N GLN A 151 -2.59 -7.13 -7.21
CA GLN A 151 -1.79 -8.36 -7.27
C GLN A 151 -1.16 -8.61 -5.90
N TYR A 152 -1.55 -9.71 -5.28
CA TYR A 152 -0.91 -10.17 -4.05
C TYR A 152 0.56 -10.49 -4.30
N ARG A 153 1.41 -10.06 -3.37
CA ARG A 153 2.83 -10.41 -3.31
C ARG A 153 3.22 -10.66 -1.87
N GLU A 154 3.84 -11.79 -1.61
CA GLU A 154 4.32 -12.15 -0.28
C GLU A 154 5.31 -11.10 0.25
N ILE A 155 5.12 -10.65 1.48
CA ILE A 155 5.93 -9.58 2.08
C ILE A 155 7.39 -10.03 2.22
N GLY A 156 8.32 -9.20 1.75
CA GLY A 156 9.75 -9.48 1.84
C GLY A 156 10.29 -10.57 0.92
N ALA A 157 9.46 -11.14 0.02
CA ALA A 157 9.86 -12.25 -0.84
C ALA A 157 10.70 -11.84 -2.08
N ALA A 158 10.96 -10.53 -2.29
CA ALA A 158 11.75 -10.09 -3.43
C ALA A 158 13.17 -10.69 -3.39
N GLU A 159 13.48 -11.53 -4.37
CA GLU A 159 14.84 -12.06 -4.55
C GLU A 159 15.85 -10.93 -4.80
N VAL A 160 16.94 -10.94 -4.04
CA VAL A 160 18.13 -10.19 -4.44
C VAL A 160 18.77 -10.98 -5.56
N LYS A 161 18.60 -10.55 -6.81
CA LYS A 161 19.47 -11.00 -7.89
C LYS A 161 20.90 -10.60 -7.52
N HIS A 162 21.63 -11.51 -6.88
CA HIS A 162 23.06 -11.39 -6.77
C HIS A 162 23.59 -11.50 -8.23
N HIS A 163 23.95 -10.38 -8.83
CA HIS A 163 24.89 -10.37 -9.91
C HIS A 163 26.22 -10.89 -9.32
N VAL A 164 26.37 -12.21 -9.31
CA VAL A 164 27.69 -12.81 -9.20
C VAL A 164 28.40 -12.41 -10.47
N SER A 165 29.15 -11.31 -10.39
CA SER A 165 30.15 -10.97 -11.41
C SER A 165 31.19 -12.08 -11.35
N VAL A 166 31.01 -13.08 -12.16
CA VAL A 166 32.07 -14.09 -12.41
C VAL A 166 33.20 -13.30 -13.06
N ALA A 167 34.17 -12.93 -12.23
CA ALA A 167 35.44 -12.42 -12.72
C ALA A 167 36.01 -13.49 -13.68
N ARG A 168 36.05 -13.20 -15.00
CA ARG A 168 36.76 -14.04 -15.97
C ARG A 168 38.20 -14.11 -15.54
N PRO A 169 38.79 -15.32 -15.36
CA PRO A 169 40.21 -15.42 -15.16
C PRO A 169 40.89 -14.88 -16.43
N LEU A 170 41.79 -13.92 -16.25
CA LEU A 170 42.71 -13.49 -17.30
C LEU A 170 43.67 -14.66 -17.57
N VAL A 171 43.57 -15.22 -18.76
CA VAL A 171 44.56 -16.15 -19.35
C VAL A 171 45.59 -15.33 -20.09
#